data_1c3e098005a4b63d79da9d6a7c46769e
#
_entry.id   1c3e098005a4b63d79da9d6a7c46769e
#
_cell.length_a   1.000
_cell.length_b   1.000
_cell.length_c   1.000
_cell.angle_alpha   90.00
_cell.angle_beta   90.00
_cell.angle_gamma   90.00
#
_symmetry.space_group_name_H-M   'P 1'
#
loop_
_entity.id
_entity.type
_entity.pdbx_description
1 polymer ?
#
loop_
_entity_poly.entity_id
_entity_poly.type
_entity_poly.pdbx_seq_one_letter_code
_entity_poly.pdbx_strand_id
1 'polypeptide(L)'
;YEALNSEERLTQPMIKQGGAWKTVDWQTALEYVANGLKQIKEQHGAQSIGALVSPHSTLEELFLTGQLLRGIGSDNIDWRLRHAQFNAAEGVRWLGTSIAALSELQAVLVVGSNLRKDHPLFAQRIRQAAKKGGQVFALNAQVYDWAMPVSASVVAAQDWAQALADVAAAHPMINKNISKLRST
;
A
#
# COMPACT_ATOMS: atom_id res chain seq x y z
N TYR A 1 -12.80 13.09 -13.96
CA TYR A 1 -11.95 13.56 -15.08
C TYR A 1 -11.70 15.06 -15.05
N GLU A 2 -12.67 15.87 -14.59
CA GLU A 2 -12.51 17.34 -14.49
C GLU A 2 -11.31 17.74 -13.63
N ALA A 3 -11.13 17.13 -12.46
CA ALA A 3 -10.01 17.45 -11.57
C ALA A 3 -8.61 17.18 -12.16
N LEU A 4 -8.50 16.25 -13.13
CA LEU A 4 -7.23 15.94 -13.78
C LEU A 4 -6.79 17.04 -14.76
N ASN A 5 -7.74 17.76 -15.35
CA ASN A 5 -7.51 18.78 -16.37
C ASN A 5 -7.99 20.16 -15.92
N SER A 6 -8.24 20.35 -14.63
CA SER A 6 -8.66 21.62 -14.07
C SER A 6 -7.59 22.70 -14.24
N GLU A 7 -7.99 23.90 -14.57
CA GLU A 7 -7.11 25.09 -14.61
C GLU A 7 -6.55 25.46 -13.22
N GLU A 8 -7.20 24.96 -12.15
CA GLU A 8 -6.73 25.14 -10.77
C GLU A 8 -5.51 24.27 -10.41
N ARG A 9 -5.10 23.34 -11.29
CA ARG A 9 -3.92 22.50 -11.03
C ARG A 9 -2.65 23.35 -11.03
N LEU A 10 -1.79 23.08 -10.05
CA LEU A 10 -0.45 23.68 -9.99
C LEU A 10 0.41 23.11 -11.12
N THR A 11 0.80 23.95 -12.05
CA THR A 11 1.64 23.59 -13.22
C THR A 11 3.05 24.15 -13.12
N GLN A 12 3.32 25.00 -12.13
CA GLN A 12 4.62 25.61 -11.89
C GLN A 12 4.94 25.57 -10.40
N PRO A 13 6.23 25.52 -10.02
CA PRO A 13 6.61 25.57 -8.62
C PRO A 13 6.26 26.92 -8.00
N MET A 14 5.87 26.87 -6.74
CA MET A 14 5.51 28.07 -5.97
C MET A 14 6.15 28.04 -4.60
N ILE A 15 6.61 29.18 -4.12
CA ILE A 15 7.08 29.36 -2.74
C ILE A 15 6.24 30.40 -2.01
N LYS A 16 6.05 30.23 -0.71
CA LYS A 16 5.31 31.20 0.12
C LYS A 16 6.27 32.16 0.77
N GLN A 17 6.17 33.44 0.41
CA GLN A 17 6.98 34.51 0.98
C GLN A 17 6.09 35.68 1.44
N GLY A 18 6.28 36.12 2.68
CA GLY A 18 5.48 37.22 3.25
C GLY A 18 3.97 36.93 3.27
N GLY A 19 3.57 35.66 3.42
CA GLY A 19 2.16 35.24 3.41
C GLY A 19 1.55 35.03 2.02
N ALA A 20 2.21 35.43 0.94
CA ALA A 20 1.73 35.29 -0.43
C ALA A 20 2.46 34.18 -1.19
N TRP A 21 1.73 33.46 -2.04
CA TRP A 21 2.31 32.49 -2.97
C TRP A 21 2.89 33.19 -4.19
N LYS A 22 4.14 32.84 -4.54
CA LYS A 22 4.84 33.36 -5.72
C LYS A 22 5.29 32.22 -6.59
N THR A 23 4.97 32.28 -7.87
CA THR A 23 5.52 31.38 -8.88
C THR A 23 7.02 31.65 -9.06
N VAL A 24 7.81 30.60 -9.12
CA VAL A 24 9.27 30.65 -9.29
C VAL A 24 9.71 29.59 -10.29
N ASP A 25 10.96 29.64 -10.74
CA ASP A 25 11.54 28.55 -11.51
C ASP A 25 11.92 27.36 -10.61
N TRP A 26 12.19 26.21 -11.25
CA TRP A 26 12.53 24.99 -10.53
C TRP A 26 13.83 25.09 -9.73
N GLN A 27 14.83 25.82 -10.22
CA GLN A 27 16.08 25.98 -9.51
C GLN A 27 15.85 26.72 -8.19
N THR A 28 15.15 27.84 -8.24
CA THR A 28 14.80 28.64 -7.06
C THR A 28 13.98 27.82 -6.05
N ALA A 29 13.00 27.03 -6.53
CA ALA A 29 12.19 26.19 -5.66
C ALA A 29 13.02 25.09 -4.96
N LEU A 30 13.89 24.41 -5.71
CA LEU A 30 14.75 23.36 -5.17
C LEU A 30 15.79 23.89 -4.19
N GLU A 31 16.38 25.04 -4.46
CA GLU A 31 17.31 25.73 -3.53
C GLU A 31 16.59 26.11 -2.24
N TYR A 32 15.36 26.62 -2.33
CA TYR A 32 14.56 26.96 -1.15
C TYR A 32 14.28 25.72 -0.29
N VAL A 33 13.87 24.60 -0.89
CA VAL A 33 13.63 23.33 -0.19
C VAL A 33 14.92 22.78 0.42
N ALA A 34 16.02 22.77 -0.36
CA ALA A 34 17.30 22.24 0.11
C ALA A 34 17.85 23.02 1.31
N ASN A 35 17.74 24.34 1.27
CA ASN A 35 18.15 25.20 2.38
C ASN A 35 17.27 25.00 3.61
N GLY A 36 15.94 24.85 3.43
CA GLY A 36 15.02 24.55 4.52
C GLY A 36 15.34 23.22 5.20
N LEU A 37 15.57 22.15 4.42
CA LEU A 37 15.93 20.83 4.96
C LEU A 37 17.29 20.86 5.69
N LYS A 38 18.30 21.58 5.17
CA LYS A 38 19.58 21.77 5.84
C LYS A 38 19.40 22.47 7.18
N GLN A 39 18.64 23.55 7.21
CA GLN A 39 18.38 24.32 8.43
C GLN A 39 17.65 23.46 9.49
N ILE A 40 16.63 22.69 9.10
CA ILE A 40 15.94 21.79 10.02
C ILE A 40 16.90 20.73 10.56
N LYS A 41 17.73 20.13 9.69
CA LYS A 41 18.74 19.16 10.12
C LYS A 41 19.73 19.76 11.12
N GLU A 42 20.20 20.97 10.89
CA GLU A 42 21.14 21.66 11.78
C GLU A 42 20.53 22.01 13.13
N GLN A 43 19.28 22.44 13.14
CA GLN A 43 18.59 22.87 14.37
C GLN A 43 18.01 21.72 15.19
N HIS A 44 17.52 20.66 14.54
CA HIS A 44 16.71 19.62 15.18
C HIS A 44 17.24 18.20 14.94
N GLY A 45 18.31 18.06 14.18
CA GLY A 45 18.90 16.77 13.82
C GLY A 45 18.19 16.10 12.62
N ALA A 46 18.87 15.15 11.98
CA ALA A 46 18.36 14.46 10.79
C ALA A 46 17.06 13.67 11.05
N GLN A 47 16.90 13.13 12.26
CA GLN A 47 15.73 12.31 12.63
C GLN A 47 14.42 13.12 12.77
N SER A 48 14.49 14.45 12.74
CA SER A 48 13.31 15.31 12.67
C SER A 48 12.70 15.38 11.26
N ILE A 49 13.40 14.85 10.26
CA ILE A 49 12.97 14.83 8.87
C ILE A 49 12.50 13.41 8.52
N GLY A 50 11.31 13.31 7.94
CA GLY A 50 10.74 12.05 7.46
C GLY A 50 10.05 12.22 6.12
N ALA A 51 9.81 11.10 5.44
CA ALA A 51 9.00 11.06 4.23
C ALA A 51 7.85 10.08 4.37
N LEU A 52 6.66 10.52 4.02
CA LEU A 52 5.49 9.68 3.81
C LEU A 52 5.22 9.65 2.30
N VAL A 53 5.48 8.51 1.67
CA VAL A 53 5.36 8.35 0.22
C VAL A 53 4.07 7.65 -0.16
N SER A 54 3.54 7.98 -1.34
CA SER A 54 2.37 7.29 -1.87
C SER A 54 2.75 5.90 -2.40
N PRO A 55 1.95 4.86 -2.15
CA PRO A 55 2.14 3.56 -2.80
C PRO A 55 1.90 3.60 -4.31
N HIS A 56 1.36 4.70 -4.84
CA HIS A 56 1.18 4.95 -6.28
C HIS A 56 2.33 5.72 -6.91
N SER A 57 3.37 6.06 -6.14
CA SER A 57 4.59 6.69 -6.66
C SER A 57 5.31 5.77 -7.63
N THR A 58 6.04 6.35 -8.58
CA THR A 58 6.88 5.57 -9.50
C THR A 58 8.05 4.93 -8.77
N LEU A 59 8.67 3.92 -9.37
CA LEU A 59 9.86 3.27 -8.81
C LEU A 59 11.01 4.27 -8.60
N GLU A 60 11.16 5.18 -9.56
CA GLU A 60 12.18 6.24 -9.52
C GLU A 60 11.94 7.21 -8.37
N GLU A 61 10.70 7.64 -8.14
CA GLU A 61 10.33 8.52 -7.02
C GLU A 61 10.60 7.85 -5.68
N LEU A 62 10.24 6.58 -5.52
CA LEU A 62 10.49 5.80 -4.31
C LEU A 62 12.00 5.64 -4.05
N PHE A 63 12.77 5.31 -5.09
CA PHE A 63 14.22 5.17 -5.01
C PHE A 63 14.88 6.49 -4.63
N LEU A 64 14.58 7.58 -5.33
CA LEU A 64 15.16 8.90 -5.08
C LEU A 64 14.78 9.44 -3.70
N THR A 65 13.56 9.21 -3.24
CA THR A 65 13.15 9.56 -1.87
C THR A 65 14.01 8.84 -0.84
N GLY A 66 14.25 7.54 -1.05
CA GLY A 66 15.13 6.75 -0.19
C GLY A 66 16.57 7.28 -0.18
N GLN A 67 17.11 7.64 -1.35
CA GLN A 67 18.44 8.23 -1.45
C GLN A 67 18.53 9.59 -0.75
N LEU A 68 17.53 10.45 -0.95
CA LEU A 68 17.50 11.79 -0.33
C LEU A 68 17.47 11.68 1.20
N LEU A 69 16.55 10.89 1.76
CA LEU A 69 16.40 10.81 3.22
C LEU A 69 17.66 10.22 3.88
N ARG A 70 18.20 9.11 3.34
CA ARG A 70 19.44 8.50 3.85
C ARG A 70 20.65 9.42 3.67
N GLY A 71 20.71 10.18 2.57
CA GLY A 71 21.73 11.22 2.37
C GLY A 71 21.64 12.37 3.39
N ILE A 72 20.45 12.70 3.86
CA ILE A 72 20.25 13.62 4.99
C ILE A 72 20.69 12.98 6.32
N GLY A 73 20.65 11.66 6.44
CA GLY A 73 20.93 10.90 7.66
C GLY A 73 19.68 10.44 8.41
N SER A 74 18.53 10.36 7.71
CA SER A 74 17.26 9.87 8.26
C SER A 74 16.80 8.61 7.56
N ASP A 75 16.30 7.64 8.33
CA ASP A 75 15.62 6.44 7.84
C ASP A 75 14.10 6.50 8.06
N ASN A 76 13.56 7.65 8.42
CA ASN A 76 12.13 7.85 8.67
C ASN A 76 11.36 7.90 7.34
N ILE A 77 11.16 6.75 6.72
CA ILE A 77 10.41 6.62 5.46
C ILE A 77 9.28 5.63 5.67
N ASP A 78 8.04 6.07 5.40
CA ASP A 78 6.89 5.18 5.42
C ASP A 78 5.96 5.46 4.22
N TRP A 79 5.12 4.47 3.89
CA TRP A 79 4.11 4.54 2.84
C TRP A 79 2.73 4.10 3.35
N ARG A 80 2.60 3.82 4.65
CA ARG A 80 1.39 3.28 5.26
C ARG A 80 0.76 4.28 6.21
N LEU A 81 -0.54 4.40 6.13
CA LEU A 81 -1.33 5.18 7.09
C LEU A 81 -1.76 4.36 8.32
N ARG A 82 -1.52 3.05 8.30
CA ARG A 82 -1.90 2.14 9.38
C ARG A 82 -0.69 1.76 10.23
N HIS A 83 -0.87 1.77 11.54
CA HIS A 83 0.10 1.18 12.45
C HIS A 83 0.11 -0.35 12.25
N ALA A 84 1.14 -0.84 11.58
CA ALA A 84 1.41 -2.26 11.49
C ALA A 84 2.92 -2.44 11.61
N GLN A 85 3.34 -3.08 12.69
CA GLN A 85 4.72 -3.50 12.85
C GLN A 85 4.85 -4.92 12.29
N PHE A 86 5.66 -5.07 11.27
CA PHE A 86 6.01 -6.37 10.73
C PHE A 86 7.51 -6.55 10.89
N ASN A 87 7.92 -7.70 11.37
CA ASN A 87 9.32 -8.09 11.29
C ASN A 87 9.74 -8.05 9.82
N ALA A 88 10.93 -7.51 9.54
CA ALA A 88 11.49 -7.54 8.21
C ALA A 88 11.58 -9.01 7.75
N ALA A 89 10.94 -9.32 6.62
CA ALA A 89 11.12 -10.64 6.01
C ALA A 89 12.40 -10.60 5.19
N GLU A 90 13.19 -11.67 5.28
CA GLU A 90 14.34 -11.85 4.40
C GLU A 90 13.89 -12.06 2.95
N GLY A 91 14.65 -11.50 2.02
CA GLY A 91 14.44 -11.66 0.59
C GLY A 91 13.38 -10.73 -0.03
N VAL A 92 13.22 -10.85 -1.34
CA VAL A 92 12.26 -10.07 -2.13
C VAL A 92 10.89 -10.70 -2.02
N ARG A 93 9.90 -9.93 -1.59
CA ARG A 93 8.50 -10.36 -1.58
C ARG A 93 7.89 -10.18 -2.96
N TRP A 94 7.22 -11.20 -3.44
CA TRP A 94 6.51 -11.20 -4.70
C TRP A 94 5.19 -11.96 -4.57
N LEU A 95 4.30 -11.80 -5.54
CA LEU A 95 2.94 -12.36 -5.51
C LEU A 95 2.90 -13.90 -5.47
N GLY A 96 4.00 -14.58 -5.79
CA GLY A 96 4.06 -16.05 -5.91
C GLY A 96 3.56 -16.57 -7.25
N THR A 97 2.93 -15.72 -8.05
CA THR A 97 2.42 -16.04 -9.39
C THR A 97 2.39 -14.78 -10.26
N SER A 98 2.17 -14.93 -11.56
CA SER A 98 1.99 -13.76 -12.44
C SER A 98 0.60 -13.16 -12.26
N ILE A 99 0.47 -11.84 -12.50
CA ILE A 99 -0.84 -11.16 -12.47
C ILE A 99 -1.81 -11.78 -13.48
N ALA A 100 -1.31 -12.22 -14.64
CA ALA A 100 -2.12 -12.88 -15.65
C ALA A 100 -2.73 -14.21 -15.14
N ALA A 101 -1.97 -14.99 -14.38
CA ALA A 101 -2.39 -16.28 -13.83
C ALA A 101 -3.52 -16.15 -12.78
N LEU A 102 -3.74 -14.97 -12.21
CA LEU A 102 -4.89 -14.71 -11.34
C LEU A 102 -6.24 -14.95 -12.03
N SER A 103 -6.28 -14.92 -13.37
CA SER A 103 -7.49 -15.21 -14.15
C SER A 103 -7.83 -16.70 -14.23
N GLU A 104 -6.94 -17.58 -13.78
CA GLU A 104 -7.09 -19.04 -13.81
C GLU A 104 -7.27 -19.66 -12.42
N LEU A 105 -7.41 -18.83 -11.39
CA LEU A 105 -7.58 -19.30 -10.02
C LEU A 105 -8.93 -20.00 -9.85
N GLN A 106 -8.91 -21.16 -9.19
CA GLN A 106 -10.11 -21.91 -8.87
C GLN A 106 -10.80 -21.41 -7.60
N ALA A 107 -10.02 -20.87 -6.66
CA ALA A 107 -10.51 -20.27 -5.43
C ALA A 107 -9.63 -19.09 -5.00
N VAL A 108 -10.25 -18.07 -4.45
CA VAL A 108 -9.60 -16.85 -3.94
C VAL A 108 -10.20 -16.48 -2.60
N LEU A 109 -9.36 -16.19 -1.61
CA LEU A 109 -9.76 -15.55 -0.35
C LEU A 109 -9.19 -14.14 -0.30
N VAL A 110 -10.06 -13.15 -0.21
CA VAL A 110 -9.71 -11.74 -0.05
C VAL A 110 -9.87 -11.35 1.42
N VAL A 111 -8.81 -10.85 2.03
CA VAL A 111 -8.82 -10.47 3.45
C VAL A 111 -8.51 -8.98 3.59
N GLY A 112 -9.40 -8.24 4.24
CA GLY A 112 -9.16 -6.86 4.65
C GLY A 112 -9.00 -5.85 3.52
N SER A 113 -9.49 -6.14 2.31
CA SER A 113 -9.31 -5.26 1.15
C SER A 113 -10.61 -5.04 0.39
N ASN A 114 -10.81 -3.81 -0.07
CA ASN A 114 -11.75 -3.49 -1.12
C ASN A 114 -11.02 -3.54 -2.47
N LEU A 115 -10.92 -4.73 -3.06
CA LEU A 115 -10.14 -4.96 -4.29
C LEU A 115 -10.46 -3.99 -5.42
N ARG A 116 -11.73 -3.55 -5.57
CA ARG A 116 -12.11 -2.61 -6.62
C ARG A 116 -11.47 -1.25 -6.46
N LYS A 117 -11.17 -0.85 -5.23
CA LYS A 117 -10.54 0.43 -4.88
C LYS A 117 -9.04 0.30 -4.69
N ASP A 118 -8.63 -0.73 -3.93
CA ASP A 118 -7.25 -0.91 -3.53
C ASP A 118 -6.39 -1.48 -4.65
N HIS A 119 -6.93 -2.46 -5.40
CA HIS A 119 -6.19 -3.22 -6.41
C HIS A 119 -7.05 -3.55 -7.64
N PRO A 120 -7.45 -2.55 -8.44
CA PRO A 120 -8.44 -2.74 -9.51
C PRO A 120 -7.99 -3.72 -10.61
N LEU A 121 -6.69 -3.82 -10.89
CA LEU A 121 -6.18 -4.80 -11.85
C LEU A 121 -6.29 -6.23 -11.33
N PHE A 122 -6.06 -6.46 -10.04
CA PHE A 122 -6.27 -7.77 -9.42
C PHE A 122 -7.76 -8.10 -9.37
N ALA A 123 -8.61 -7.13 -9.02
CA ALA A 123 -10.06 -7.29 -9.04
C ALA A 123 -10.55 -7.74 -10.42
N GLN A 124 -10.05 -7.14 -11.49
CA GLN A 124 -10.40 -7.50 -12.85
C GLN A 124 -9.98 -8.93 -13.20
N ARG A 125 -8.77 -9.36 -12.81
CA ARG A 125 -8.28 -10.73 -13.05
C ARG A 125 -9.06 -11.76 -12.25
N ILE A 126 -9.32 -11.50 -10.98
CA ILE A 126 -10.12 -12.39 -10.12
C ILE A 126 -11.56 -12.48 -10.64
N ARG A 127 -12.12 -11.38 -11.15
CA ARG A 127 -13.43 -11.40 -11.82
C ARG A 127 -13.44 -12.31 -13.06
N GLN A 128 -12.35 -12.38 -13.82
CA GLN A 128 -12.25 -13.33 -14.94
C GLN A 128 -12.22 -14.78 -14.45
N ALA A 129 -11.51 -15.07 -13.36
CA ALA A 129 -11.54 -16.38 -12.72
C ALA A 129 -12.97 -16.75 -12.26
N ALA A 130 -13.67 -15.83 -11.59
CA ALA A 130 -15.05 -16.03 -11.15
C ALA A 130 -16.01 -16.31 -12.32
N LYS A 131 -15.84 -15.64 -13.48
CA LYS A 131 -16.61 -15.92 -14.70
C LYS A 131 -16.37 -17.33 -15.27
N LYS A 132 -15.22 -17.91 -15.01
CA LYS A 132 -14.86 -19.28 -15.41
C LYS A 132 -15.28 -20.34 -14.35
N GLY A 133 -15.99 -19.93 -13.31
CA GLY A 133 -16.46 -20.82 -12.24
C GLY A 133 -15.56 -20.84 -11.00
N GLY A 134 -14.51 -20.04 -10.95
CA GLY A 134 -13.68 -19.86 -9.75
C GLY A 134 -14.49 -19.27 -8.60
N GLN A 135 -14.26 -19.76 -7.40
CA GLN A 135 -14.94 -19.31 -6.19
C GLN A 135 -14.20 -18.13 -5.54
N VAL A 136 -14.93 -17.10 -5.15
CA VAL A 136 -14.35 -15.95 -4.46
C VAL A 136 -14.98 -15.81 -3.08
N PHE A 137 -14.11 -15.80 -2.08
CA PHE A 137 -14.46 -15.61 -0.68
C PHE A 137 -13.87 -14.29 -0.19
N ALA A 138 -14.54 -13.62 0.74
CA ALA A 138 -14.02 -12.41 1.35
C ALA A 138 -14.26 -12.41 2.86
N LEU A 139 -13.25 -11.94 3.60
CA LEU A 139 -13.31 -11.67 5.02
C LEU A 139 -12.94 -10.21 5.24
N ASN A 140 -13.92 -9.39 5.62
CA ASN A 140 -13.78 -7.95 5.76
C ASN A 140 -14.57 -7.44 6.97
N ALA A 141 -14.23 -6.23 7.45
CA ALA A 141 -14.96 -5.59 8.53
C ALA A 141 -16.31 -4.96 8.07
N GLN A 142 -16.54 -4.89 6.75
CA GLN A 142 -17.76 -4.32 6.17
C GLN A 142 -18.07 -4.95 4.81
N VAL A 143 -19.31 -4.77 4.37
CA VAL A 143 -19.76 -5.23 3.05
C VAL A 143 -19.25 -4.30 1.97
N TYR A 144 -18.76 -4.87 0.87
CA TYR A 144 -18.35 -4.14 -0.34
C TYR A 144 -19.16 -4.59 -1.56
N ASP A 145 -19.29 -3.70 -2.54
CA ASP A 145 -19.76 -4.06 -3.88
C ASP A 145 -18.61 -4.63 -4.70
N TRP A 146 -18.63 -5.92 -4.94
CA TRP A 146 -17.56 -6.67 -5.60
C TRP A 146 -17.63 -6.66 -7.13
N ALA A 147 -18.78 -6.33 -7.73
CA ALA A 147 -19.07 -6.48 -9.16
C ALA A 147 -18.80 -7.91 -9.72
N MET A 148 -18.84 -8.94 -8.85
CA MET A 148 -18.71 -10.36 -9.15
C MET A 148 -19.34 -11.14 -7.99
N PRO A 149 -19.72 -12.43 -8.19
CA PRO A 149 -20.18 -13.28 -7.09
C PRO A 149 -19.08 -13.47 -6.03
N VAL A 150 -19.40 -13.19 -4.77
CA VAL A 150 -18.49 -13.34 -3.63
C VAL A 150 -19.27 -13.89 -2.44
N SER A 151 -18.75 -14.93 -1.81
CA SER A 151 -19.20 -15.38 -0.48
C SER A 151 -18.47 -14.55 0.58
N ALA A 152 -19.13 -13.55 1.13
CA ALA A 152 -18.54 -12.62 2.07
C ALA A 152 -18.90 -12.95 3.52
N SER A 153 -17.88 -12.94 4.39
CA SER A 153 -18.02 -12.91 5.84
C SER A 153 -17.66 -11.53 6.36
N VAL A 154 -18.57 -10.94 7.14
CA VAL A 154 -18.31 -9.66 7.82
C VAL A 154 -17.91 -9.98 9.25
N VAL A 155 -16.67 -9.66 9.59
CA VAL A 155 -16.06 -9.96 10.89
C VAL A 155 -15.36 -8.70 11.38
N ALA A 156 -15.57 -8.33 12.63
CA ALA A 156 -14.88 -7.18 13.22
C ALA A 156 -13.35 -7.37 13.14
N ALA A 157 -12.61 -6.30 12.89
CA ALA A 157 -11.18 -6.38 12.61
C ALA A 157 -10.36 -7.05 13.74
N GLN A 158 -10.78 -6.86 15.00
CA GLN A 158 -10.16 -7.52 16.16
C GLN A 158 -10.29 -9.04 16.15
N ASP A 159 -11.30 -9.60 15.47
CA ASP A 159 -11.61 -11.03 15.44
C ASP A 159 -11.02 -11.73 14.19
N TRP A 160 -10.33 -10.99 13.31
CA TRP A 160 -9.78 -11.56 12.07
C TRP A 160 -8.77 -12.67 12.31
N ALA A 161 -7.95 -12.57 13.35
CA ALA A 161 -6.98 -13.61 13.66
C ALA A 161 -7.67 -14.95 13.95
N GLN A 162 -8.76 -14.93 14.74
CA GLN A 162 -9.54 -16.14 15.02
C GLN A 162 -10.25 -16.64 13.77
N ALA A 163 -10.91 -15.77 13.01
CA ALA A 163 -11.60 -16.15 11.79
C ALA A 163 -10.66 -16.78 10.74
N LEU A 164 -9.44 -16.27 10.61
CA LEU A 164 -8.42 -16.85 9.74
C LEU A 164 -7.90 -18.19 10.26
N ALA A 165 -7.77 -18.34 11.58
CA ALA A 165 -7.42 -19.62 12.20
C ALA A 165 -8.48 -20.68 11.94
N ASP A 166 -9.77 -20.32 12.00
CA ASP A 166 -10.89 -21.22 11.71
C ASP A 166 -10.89 -21.64 10.22
N VAL A 167 -10.64 -20.71 9.30
CA VAL A 167 -10.47 -21.02 7.87
C VAL A 167 -9.29 -21.97 7.65
N ALA A 168 -8.16 -21.72 8.32
CA ALA A 168 -6.98 -22.57 8.24
C ALA A 168 -7.25 -23.99 8.82
N ALA A 169 -7.97 -24.08 9.93
CA ALA A 169 -8.33 -25.34 10.55
C ALA A 169 -9.29 -26.18 9.69
N ALA A 170 -10.17 -25.53 8.93
CA ALA A 170 -11.10 -26.20 8.02
C ALA A 170 -10.40 -26.80 6.78
N HIS A 171 -9.17 -26.36 6.46
CA HIS A 171 -8.45 -26.85 5.29
C HIS A 171 -7.61 -28.09 5.61
N PRO A 172 -7.86 -29.26 4.95
CA PRO A 172 -7.23 -30.54 5.33
C PRO A 172 -5.69 -30.56 5.27
N MET A 173 -5.10 -29.81 4.35
CA MET A 173 -3.63 -29.74 4.18
C MET A 173 -2.97 -28.85 5.24
N ILE A 174 -3.65 -27.80 5.70
CA ILE A 174 -3.11 -26.88 6.70
C ILE A 174 -3.16 -27.52 8.08
N ASN A 175 -4.20 -28.28 8.37
CA ASN A 175 -4.36 -28.98 9.65
C ASN A 175 -3.23 -29.99 9.94
N LYS A 176 -2.67 -30.64 8.91
CA LYS A 176 -1.49 -31.55 9.04
C LYS A 176 -0.21 -30.80 9.41
N ASN A 177 -0.05 -29.56 8.99
CA ASN A 177 1.15 -28.77 9.26
C ASN A 177 1.10 -28.08 10.64
N ILE A 178 -0.07 -27.66 11.09
CA ILE A 178 -0.27 -27.09 12.44
C ILE A 178 -0.06 -28.16 13.52
N SER A 179 -0.46 -29.40 13.30
CA SER A 179 -0.22 -30.48 14.24
C SER A 179 1.28 -30.80 14.41
N LYS A 180 2.11 -30.62 13.35
CA LYS A 180 3.57 -30.77 13.42
C LYS A 180 4.25 -29.63 14.19
N LEU A 181 3.75 -28.40 14.09
CA LEU A 181 4.30 -27.23 14.79
C LEU A 181 3.95 -27.20 16.29
N ARG A 182 2.90 -27.93 16.72
CA ARG A 182 2.54 -28.08 18.14
C ARG A 182 3.28 -29.21 18.86
N SER A 183 4.03 -30.04 18.14
CA SER A 183 4.79 -31.17 18.66
C SER A 183 6.29 -30.92 18.75
N THR A 184 6.75 -29.71 18.41
CA THR A 184 8.10 -29.17 18.65
C THR A 184 8.04 -28.03 19.65
#